data_39033f26975d30b40d812ddbfb85de24
#
_entry.id   39033f26975d30b40d812ddbfb85de24
#
_cell.length_a   1.000
_cell.length_b   1.000
_cell.length_c   1.000
_cell.angle_alpha   90.00
_cell.angle_beta   90.00
_cell.angle_gamma   90.00
#
_symmetry.space_group_name_H-M   'P 1'
#
loop_
_entity.id
_entity.type
_entity.pdbx_description
1 polymer ?
#
loop_
_entity_poly.entity_id
_entity_poly.type
_entity_poly.pdbx_seq_one_letter_code
_entity_poly.pdbx_strand_id
1 'polypeptide(L)'
;PLKIKGVTGTINTDMEAKIKGAINALNEYDFVLVNIKATDIAGHDGNPILKRDVIERADKAMEPLRDIIDKAVIMITGDHSTPCSVKDHTGDPLPVLISSEGLRKDGIESFDEISAIRGSLRIRGSDVMNLLLNYSNRSEKFGA
;
A
#
# COMPACT_ATOMS: atom_id res chain seq x y z
N PRO A 1 -15.02 -1.48 9.80
CA PRO A 1 -14.75 -1.88 8.41
C PRO A 1 -15.95 -1.54 7.52
N LEU A 2 -15.67 -0.97 6.34
CA LEU A 2 -16.69 -0.67 5.35
C LEU A 2 -17.18 -1.96 4.67
N LYS A 3 -18.51 -2.08 4.49
CA LYS A 3 -19.11 -3.18 3.76
C LYS A 3 -19.33 -2.74 2.31
N ILE A 4 -18.57 -3.31 1.38
CA ILE A 4 -18.63 -3.00 -0.05
C ILE A 4 -18.98 -4.30 -0.79
N LYS A 5 -19.97 -4.23 -1.69
CA LYS A 5 -20.40 -5.40 -2.49
C LYS A 5 -19.23 -5.90 -3.35
N GLY A 6 -19.00 -7.21 -3.35
CA GLY A 6 -17.92 -7.86 -4.11
C GLY A 6 -16.55 -7.82 -3.43
N VAL A 7 -16.38 -7.04 -2.37
CA VAL A 7 -15.12 -6.96 -1.63
C VAL A 7 -15.05 -8.10 -0.60
N THR A 8 -14.00 -8.90 -0.71
CA THR A 8 -13.73 -10.05 0.15
C THR A 8 -12.26 -10.07 0.59
N GLY A 9 -11.88 -11.01 1.47
CA GLY A 9 -10.49 -11.32 1.82
C GLY A 9 -9.88 -12.44 0.97
N THR A 10 -10.43 -12.77 -0.20
CA THR A 10 -9.99 -13.88 -1.05
C THR A 10 -9.24 -13.41 -2.30
N ILE A 11 -8.69 -14.36 -3.07
CA ILE A 11 -8.03 -14.12 -4.36
C ILE A 11 -8.95 -13.39 -5.37
N ASN A 12 -10.26 -13.69 -5.33
CA ASN A 12 -11.25 -13.15 -6.27
C ASN A 12 -11.93 -11.87 -5.76
N THR A 13 -11.32 -11.17 -4.79
CA THR A 13 -11.87 -9.90 -4.31
C THR A 13 -11.99 -8.89 -5.45
N ASP A 14 -13.05 -8.08 -5.43
CA ASP A 14 -13.20 -6.92 -6.31
C ASP A 14 -12.27 -5.79 -5.81
N MET A 15 -11.09 -5.69 -6.41
CA MET A 15 -10.07 -4.71 -6.05
C MET A 15 -10.46 -3.30 -6.48
N GLU A 16 -11.13 -3.16 -7.63
CA GLU A 16 -11.59 -1.84 -8.10
C GLU A 16 -12.66 -1.27 -7.15
N ALA A 17 -13.65 -2.08 -6.76
CA ALA A 17 -14.64 -1.67 -5.78
C ALA A 17 -14.01 -1.30 -4.44
N LYS A 18 -12.95 -2.01 -4.03
CA LYS A 18 -12.19 -1.73 -2.81
C LYS A 18 -11.51 -0.36 -2.86
N ILE A 19 -10.81 -0.04 -3.94
CA ILE A 19 -10.12 1.26 -4.12
C ILE A 19 -11.12 2.40 -4.27
N LYS A 20 -12.16 2.24 -5.09
CA LYS A 20 -13.24 3.25 -5.22
C LYS A 20 -13.93 3.51 -3.88
N GLY A 21 -14.20 2.45 -3.11
CA GLY A 21 -14.76 2.58 -1.77
C GLY A 21 -13.84 3.33 -0.80
N ALA A 22 -12.52 3.11 -0.88
CA ALA A 22 -11.54 3.83 -0.09
C ALA A 22 -11.49 5.32 -0.45
N ILE A 23 -11.47 5.65 -1.74
CA ILE A 23 -11.51 7.05 -2.20
C ILE A 23 -12.78 7.76 -1.70
N ASN A 24 -13.93 7.12 -1.82
CA ASN A 24 -15.19 7.68 -1.34
C ASN A 24 -15.19 7.89 0.19
N ALA A 25 -14.58 6.97 0.93
CA ALA A 25 -14.51 7.05 2.39
C ALA A 25 -13.67 8.24 2.88
N LEU A 26 -12.72 8.75 2.09
CA LEU A 26 -11.94 9.95 2.43
C LEU A 26 -12.79 11.23 2.51
N ASN A 27 -14.05 11.21 2.02
CA ASN A 27 -14.98 12.32 2.24
C ASN A 27 -15.52 12.38 3.67
N GLU A 28 -15.41 11.27 4.42
CA GLU A 28 -15.97 11.14 5.78
C GLU A 28 -14.89 10.84 6.83
N TYR A 29 -13.76 10.27 6.42
CA TYR A 29 -12.70 9.79 7.31
C TYR A 29 -11.36 10.43 6.96
N ASP A 30 -10.61 10.79 7.98
CA ASP A 30 -9.25 11.35 7.86
C ASP A 30 -8.20 10.31 7.47
N PHE A 31 -8.46 9.03 7.74
CA PHE A 31 -7.57 7.92 7.45
C PHE A 31 -8.36 6.69 6.96
N VAL A 32 -7.89 6.11 5.88
CA VAL A 32 -8.47 4.87 5.30
C VAL A 32 -7.38 3.85 5.07
N LEU A 33 -7.51 2.68 5.69
CA LEU A 33 -6.65 1.53 5.46
C LEU A 33 -7.30 0.56 4.49
N VAL A 34 -6.60 0.22 3.42
CA VAL A 34 -7.01 -0.77 2.43
C VAL A 34 -6.12 -2.00 2.52
N ASN A 35 -6.69 -3.15 2.88
CA ASN A 35 -5.96 -4.41 2.90
C ASN A 35 -6.31 -5.25 1.66
N ILE A 36 -5.29 -5.67 0.89
CA ILE A 36 -5.39 -6.59 -0.26
C ILE A 36 -4.72 -7.91 0.12
N LYS A 37 -5.48 -8.82 0.73
CA LYS A 37 -4.97 -10.10 1.25
C LYS A 37 -4.62 -11.12 0.16
N ALA A 38 -5.05 -10.91 -1.08
CA ALA A 38 -4.88 -11.88 -2.15
C ALA A 38 -3.41 -12.21 -2.47
N THR A 39 -2.49 -11.26 -2.28
CA THR A 39 -1.03 -11.46 -2.49
C THR A 39 -0.44 -12.42 -1.45
N ASP A 40 -0.89 -12.30 -0.21
CA ASP A 40 -0.50 -13.18 0.89
C ASP A 40 -0.97 -14.62 0.66
N ILE A 41 -2.23 -14.81 0.28
CA ILE A 41 -2.79 -16.12 -0.05
C ILE A 41 -1.98 -16.81 -1.16
N ALA A 42 -1.68 -16.10 -2.25
CA ALA A 42 -0.87 -16.65 -3.35
C ALA A 42 0.56 -17.00 -2.91
N GLY A 43 1.12 -16.26 -1.95
CA GLY A 43 2.40 -16.56 -1.31
C GLY A 43 2.36 -17.88 -0.54
N HIS A 44 1.38 -18.07 0.33
CA HIS A 44 1.17 -19.31 1.10
C HIS A 44 0.90 -20.53 0.21
N ASP A 45 0.18 -20.35 -0.90
CA ASP A 45 -0.03 -21.39 -1.91
C ASP A 45 1.26 -21.76 -2.66
N GLY A 46 2.32 -20.94 -2.54
CA GLY A 46 3.57 -21.13 -3.27
C GLY A 46 3.41 -20.96 -4.78
N ASN A 47 2.45 -20.14 -5.22
CA ASN A 47 2.14 -19.93 -6.63
C ASN A 47 2.62 -18.56 -7.12
N PRO A 48 3.85 -18.44 -7.66
CA PRO A 48 4.43 -17.17 -8.08
C PRO A 48 3.69 -16.55 -9.28
N ILE A 49 3.11 -17.37 -10.17
CA ILE A 49 2.34 -16.87 -11.31
C ILE A 49 1.06 -16.19 -10.81
N LEU A 50 0.32 -16.87 -9.94
CA LEU A 50 -0.88 -16.30 -9.33
C LEU A 50 -0.55 -15.04 -8.53
N LYS A 51 0.56 -15.03 -7.79
CA LYS A 51 0.98 -13.86 -7.01
C LYS A 51 1.29 -12.66 -7.91
N ARG A 52 2.00 -12.86 -9.02
CA ARG A 52 2.22 -11.84 -10.04
C ARG A 52 0.89 -11.30 -10.59
N ASP A 53 0.00 -12.17 -11.02
CA ASP A 53 -1.29 -11.79 -11.62
C ASP A 53 -2.16 -10.99 -10.63
N VAL A 54 -2.09 -11.34 -9.33
CA VAL A 54 -2.76 -10.58 -8.25
C VAL A 54 -2.15 -9.20 -8.08
N ILE A 55 -0.82 -9.07 -8.13
CA ILE A 55 -0.12 -7.78 -8.02
C ILE A 55 -0.47 -6.89 -9.21
N GLU A 56 -0.46 -7.42 -10.44
CA GLU A 56 -0.85 -6.69 -11.64
C GLU A 56 -2.30 -6.19 -11.58
N ARG A 57 -3.22 -7.02 -11.07
CA ARG A 57 -4.62 -6.62 -10.84
C ARG A 57 -4.74 -5.54 -9.78
N ALA A 58 -3.97 -5.61 -8.72
CA ALA A 58 -3.93 -4.59 -7.67
C ALA A 58 -3.40 -3.26 -8.21
N ASP A 59 -2.31 -3.29 -8.97
CA ASP A 59 -1.72 -2.10 -9.61
C ASP A 59 -2.76 -1.41 -10.52
N LYS A 60 -3.40 -2.16 -11.41
CA LYS A 60 -4.47 -1.64 -12.27
C LYS A 60 -5.63 -1.03 -11.47
N ALA A 61 -6.06 -1.69 -10.40
CA ALA A 61 -7.15 -1.19 -9.56
C ALA A 61 -6.78 0.11 -8.83
N MET A 62 -5.50 0.35 -8.56
CA MET A 62 -4.99 1.55 -7.89
C MET A 62 -4.83 2.77 -8.80
N GLU A 63 -5.00 2.63 -10.12
CA GLU A 63 -4.87 3.75 -11.07
C GLU A 63 -5.64 5.02 -10.65
N PRO A 64 -6.90 4.95 -10.15
CA PRO A 64 -7.65 6.15 -9.73
C PRO A 64 -7.04 6.90 -8.54
N LEU A 65 -6.09 6.31 -7.81
CA LEU A 65 -5.40 7.03 -6.72
C LEU A 65 -4.55 8.20 -7.26
N ARG A 66 -4.14 8.17 -8.52
CA ARG A 66 -3.42 9.28 -9.16
C ARG A 66 -4.22 10.57 -9.19
N ASP A 67 -5.55 10.47 -9.23
CA ASP A 67 -6.45 11.62 -9.33
C ASP A 67 -6.67 12.34 -7.98
N ILE A 68 -6.11 11.79 -6.90
CA ILE A 68 -6.27 12.35 -5.54
C ILE A 68 -4.95 12.66 -4.83
N ILE A 69 -3.80 12.57 -5.52
CA ILE A 69 -2.49 12.84 -4.90
C ILE A 69 -2.32 14.31 -4.46
N ASP A 70 -3.11 15.21 -5.00
CA ASP A 70 -3.22 16.62 -4.61
C ASP A 70 -4.04 16.84 -3.32
N LYS A 71 -4.82 15.84 -2.91
CA LYS A 71 -5.76 15.89 -1.77
C LYS A 71 -5.45 14.92 -0.65
N ALA A 72 -4.64 13.91 -0.93
CA ALA A 72 -4.35 12.86 0.04
C ALA A 72 -2.88 12.41 0.00
N VAL A 73 -2.37 11.99 1.14
CA VAL A 73 -1.13 11.24 1.22
C VAL A 73 -1.43 9.77 1.00
N ILE A 74 -0.81 9.17 -0.01
CA ILE A 74 -0.98 7.76 -0.34
C ILE A 74 0.29 7.02 0.07
N MET A 75 0.13 5.95 0.85
CA MET A 75 1.19 5.02 1.17
C MET A 75 0.82 3.62 0.69
N ILE A 76 1.75 2.96 0.00
CA ILE A 76 1.63 1.57 -0.44
C ILE A 76 2.78 0.79 0.19
N THR A 77 2.47 -0.30 0.89
CA THR A 77 3.45 -1.19 1.51
C THR A 77 2.82 -2.55 1.82
N GLY A 78 3.58 -3.50 2.32
CA GLY A 78 3.09 -4.71 2.94
C GLY A 78 3.08 -4.61 4.48
N ASP A 79 2.39 -5.51 5.12
CA ASP A 79 2.43 -5.76 6.57
C ASP A 79 3.51 -6.79 6.93
N HIS A 80 3.76 -7.74 6.05
CA HIS A 80 4.85 -8.73 6.11
C HIS A 80 5.17 -9.27 4.71
N SER A 81 6.31 -9.92 4.57
CA SER A 81 6.67 -10.68 3.38
C SER A 81 6.15 -12.12 3.49
N THR A 82 5.66 -12.66 2.37
CA THR A 82 5.22 -14.06 2.22
C THR A 82 5.77 -14.62 0.92
N PRO A 83 7.08 -14.98 0.86
CA PRO A 83 7.70 -15.49 -0.36
C PRO A 83 7.10 -16.83 -0.77
N CYS A 84 6.79 -16.99 -2.07
CA CYS A 84 6.26 -18.25 -2.61
C CYS A 84 7.19 -19.45 -2.41
N SER A 85 8.49 -19.22 -2.32
CA SER A 85 9.49 -20.26 -2.06
C SER A 85 9.45 -20.78 -0.62
N VAL A 86 9.04 -19.94 0.34
CA VAL A 86 8.95 -20.28 1.78
C VAL A 86 7.54 -20.74 2.14
N LYS A 87 6.51 -20.18 1.49
CA LYS A 87 5.08 -20.42 1.77
C LYS A 87 4.64 -20.02 3.17
N ASP A 88 5.39 -19.13 3.80
CA ASP A 88 5.13 -18.60 5.13
C ASP A 88 5.71 -17.19 5.24
N HIS A 89 5.41 -16.52 6.35
CA HIS A 89 5.90 -15.18 6.62
C HIS A 89 7.41 -15.16 6.87
N THR A 90 8.08 -14.13 6.38
CA THR A 90 9.51 -13.91 6.63
C THR A 90 9.75 -12.48 7.13
N GLY A 91 10.93 -12.28 7.74
CA GLY A 91 11.39 -10.99 8.24
C GLY A 91 12.05 -10.10 7.18
N ASP A 92 11.85 -10.36 5.90
CA ASP A 92 12.45 -9.57 4.83
C ASP A 92 11.90 -8.14 4.84
N PRO A 93 12.75 -7.13 4.56
CA PRO A 93 12.31 -5.76 4.41
C PRO A 93 11.27 -5.60 3.30
N LEU A 94 10.30 -4.71 3.53
CA LEU A 94 9.23 -4.43 2.59
C LEU A 94 9.48 -3.13 1.82
N PRO A 95 9.08 -3.04 0.55
CA PRO A 95 9.10 -1.79 -0.17
C PRO A 95 8.01 -0.86 0.40
N VAL A 96 8.34 0.44 0.46
CA VAL A 96 7.42 1.49 0.89
C VAL A 96 7.40 2.57 -0.18
N LEU A 97 6.21 2.89 -0.68
CA LEU A 97 5.97 4.03 -1.55
C LEU A 97 5.11 5.04 -0.81
N ILE A 98 5.52 6.31 -0.84
CA ILE A 98 4.72 7.42 -0.34
C ILE A 98 4.58 8.45 -1.45
N SER A 99 3.36 8.87 -1.73
CA SER A 99 3.06 9.88 -2.74
C SER A 99 2.07 10.92 -2.22
N SER A 100 2.36 12.18 -2.48
CA SER A 100 1.49 13.32 -2.22
C SER A 100 2.01 14.51 -3.01
N GLU A 101 1.17 15.54 -3.16
CA GLU A 101 1.63 16.81 -3.72
C GLU A 101 2.76 17.41 -2.87
N GLY A 102 3.78 17.96 -3.53
CA GLY A 102 4.91 18.61 -2.87
C GLY A 102 5.96 17.69 -2.23
N LEU A 103 5.77 16.37 -2.23
CA LEU A 103 6.80 15.44 -1.80
C LEU A 103 7.98 15.40 -2.77
N ARG A 104 9.20 15.48 -2.22
CA ARG A 104 10.43 15.36 -3.01
C ARG A 104 10.61 13.93 -3.51
N LYS A 105 10.76 13.79 -4.82
CA LYS A 105 11.05 12.50 -5.47
C LYS A 105 12.49 12.07 -5.17
N ASP A 106 12.70 10.79 -4.97
CA ASP A 106 14.02 10.18 -4.76
C ASP A 106 14.64 9.56 -6.02
N GLY A 107 13.94 9.65 -7.16
CA GLY A 107 14.41 9.12 -8.44
C GLY A 107 14.23 7.61 -8.62
N ILE A 108 13.50 6.94 -7.72
CA ILE A 108 13.14 5.52 -7.88
C ILE A 108 11.91 5.41 -8.79
N GLU A 109 12.00 4.56 -9.82
CA GLU A 109 10.97 4.42 -10.86
C GLU A 109 10.17 3.11 -10.73
N SER A 110 10.63 2.16 -9.91
CA SER A 110 9.99 0.85 -9.73
C SER A 110 9.65 0.59 -8.26
N PHE A 111 8.46 0.03 -8.03
CA PHE A 111 8.02 -0.39 -6.69
C PHE A 111 8.31 -1.88 -6.52
N ASP A 112 9.52 -2.18 -6.09
CA ASP A 112 10.01 -3.53 -5.76
C ASP A 112 11.09 -3.43 -4.67
N GLU A 113 11.44 -4.58 -4.07
CA GLU A 113 12.38 -4.65 -2.95
C GLU A 113 13.78 -4.16 -3.34
N ILE A 114 14.24 -4.48 -4.55
CA ILE A 114 15.60 -4.13 -5.00
C ILE A 114 15.71 -2.63 -5.29
N SER A 115 14.69 -2.06 -5.90
CA SER A 115 14.64 -0.61 -6.17
C SER A 115 14.48 0.17 -4.88
N ALA A 116 13.62 -0.27 -3.95
CA ALA A 116 13.40 0.37 -2.66
C ALA A 116 14.66 0.43 -1.79
N ILE A 117 15.61 -0.50 -1.93
CA ILE A 117 16.92 -0.42 -1.24
C ILE A 117 17.66 0.89 -1.56
N ARG A 118 17.47 1.47 -2.72
CA ARG A 118 18.11 2.72 -3.16
C ARG A 118 17.29 3.96 -2.84
N GLY A 119 16.08 3.78 -2.32
CA GLY A 119 15.20 4.89 -1.93
C GLY A 119 15.74 5.70 -0.76
N SER A 120 15.17 6.88 -0.54
CA SER A 120 15.61 7.85 0.46
C SER A 120 15.14 7.54 1.89
N LEU A 121 14.16 6.65 2.06
CA LEU A 121 13.56 6.33 3.36
C LEU A 121 13.99 4.94 3.87
N ARG A 122 14.23 4.88 5.19
CA ARG A 122 14.34 3.65 5.98
C ARG A 122 13.51 3.85 7.23
N ILE A 123 12.43 3.11 7.38
CA ILE A 123 11.47 3.28 8.47
C ILE A 123 11.15 1.94 9.13
N ARG A 124 10.67 2.01 10.35
CA ARG A 124 10.03 0.89 11.06
C ARG A 124 8.52 0.99 10.87
N GLY A 125 7.80 -0.10 11.03
CA GLY A 125 6.33 -0.10 11.00
C GLY A 125 5.70 0.89 12.00
N SER A 126 6.34 1.11 13.16
CA SER A 126 5.94 2.10 14.16
C SER A 126 5.99 3.55 13.68
N ASP A 127 6.77 3.84 12.63
CA ASP A 127 6.97 5.20 12.13
C ASP A 127 5.92 5.60 11.09
N VAL A 128 5.18 4.61 10.56
CA VAL A 128 4.21 4.78 9.47
C VAL A 128 3.18 5.87 9.77
N MET A 129 2.50 5.78 10.91
CA MET A 129 1.46 6.75 11.25
C MET A 129 2.03 8.15 11.48
N ASN A 130 3.20 8.26 12.10
CA ASN A 130 3.85 9.54 12.31
C ASN A 130 4.23 10.21 10.98
N LEU A 131 4.70 9.45 10.00
CA LEU A 131 4.99 9.96 8.67
C LEU A 131 3.73 10.38 7.92
N LEU A 132 2.67 9.57 7.96
CA LEU A 132 1.38 9.93 7.34
C LEU A 132 0.80 11.20 7.93
N LEU A 133 0.82 11.36 9.26
CA LEU A 133 0.38 12.58 9.94
C LEU A 133 1.25 13.79 9.53
N ASN A 134 2.58 13.61 9.47
CA ASN A 134 3.48 14.68 9.08
C ASN A 134 3.24 15.14 7.63
N TYR A 135 3.21 14.20 6.68
CA TYR A 135 3.02 14.52 5.27
C TYR A 135 1.61 15.04 4.93
N SER A 136 0.61 14.69 5.75
CA SER A 136 -0.75 15.25 5.64
C SER A 136 -0.94 16.58 6.39
N ASN A 137 0.12 17.16 6.95
CA ASN A 137 0.07 18.40 7.74
C ASN A 137 -0.81 18.31 9.01
N ARG A 138 -0.92 17.11 9.58
CA ARG A 138 -1.77 16.83 10.77
C ARG A 138 -0.96 16.49 12.03
N SER A 139 0.36 16.48 11.95
CA SER A 139 1.22 16.33 13.13
C SER A 139 1.41 17.64 13.86
N GLU A 140 1.58 17.60 15.18
CA GLU A 140 2.17 18.71 15.91
C GLU A 140 3.59 18.99 15.38
N LYS A 141 4.01 20.25 15.47
CA LYS A 141 5.32 20.64 14.93
C LYS A 141 6.45 19.90 15.63
N PHE A 142 7.30 19.23 14.84
CA PHE A 142 8.52 18.64 15.36
C PHE A 142 9.49 19.75 15.82
N GLY A 143 10.02 19.64 17.03
CA GLY A 143 11.08 20.51 17.53
C GLY A 143 10.63 21.90 17.98
N ALA A 144 9.37 22.04 18.36
CA ALA A 144 8.88 23.23 19.06
C ALA A 144 9.15 23.12 20.57
#